data_fe1331ec65539618bed774a6eb6a0e22
#
_entry.id   fe1331ec65539618bed774a6eb6a0e22
#
_cell.length_a   1.000
_cell.length_b   1.000
_cell.length_c   1.000
_cell.angle_alpha   90.00
_cell.angle_beta   90.00
_cell.angle_gamma   90.00
#
_symmetry.space_group_name_H-M   'P 1'
#
loop_
_entity.id
_entity.type
_entity.pdbx_description
1 polymer ?
#
loop_
_entity_poly.entity_id
_entity_poly.type
_entity_poly.pdbx_seq_one_letter_code
_entity_poly.pdbx_strand_id
1 'polypeptide(L)'
;MHRTGETAMKLSRCQVRSWRETDAHSLASHANNRRVWINLRDAFPHPYALDDARAFIRASLAAVPETRFVITVDEAAVGGIGFQLHDDVERVSAEMGYWLGEAFWGRGIMTEVLAAVTAYAMRTHELTRVYAVPYQWSAASCRVLEKVGYVCEGRMRRSAIKDGRVVDQLLYALVVDPDVGTGRS
;
A
#
# COMPACT_ATOMS: atom_id res chain seq x y z
N MET A 1 8.16 -23.05 -15.16
CA MET A 1 8.75 -21.81 -14.63
C MET A 1 8.06 -20.64 -15.32
N HIS A 2 6.88 -20.23 -14.81
CA HIS A 2 6.11 -19.14 -15.43
C HIS A 2 6.65 -17.83 -14.85
N ARG A 3 7.34 -17.03 -15.66
CA ARG A 3 7.48 -15.60 -15.41
C ARG A 3 6.07 -15.03 -15.53
N THR A 4 5.42 -14.77 -14.42
CA THR A 4 4.23 -13.93 -14.38
C THR A 4 4.60 -12.59 -15.00
N GLY A 5 3.84 -12.15 -16.00
CA GLY A 5 4.10 -10.91 -16.71
C GLY A 5 4.19 -9.72 -15.75
N GLU A 6 5.05 -8.76 -16.07
CA GLU A 6 5.23 -7.52 -15.30
C GLU A 6 3.86 -6.86 -15.07
N THR A 7 3.48 -6.67 -13.82
CA THR A 7 2.20 -6.00 -13.49
C THR A 7 2.33 -4.52 -13.83
N ALA A 8 1.41 -4.01 -14.63
CA ALA A 8 1.37 -2.58 -14.97
C ALA A 8 -0.08 -2.08 -15.08
N MET A 9 -0.39 -1.02 -14.32
CA MET A 9 -1.68 -0.34 -14.33
C MET A 9 -1.44 1.13 -14.70
N LYS A 10 -1.89 1.54 -15.89
CA LYS A 10 -1.89 2.95 -16.30
C LYS A 10 -3.11 3.64 -15.72
N LEU A 11 -2.91 4.69 -14.95
CA LEU A 11 -3.93 5.52 -14.34
C LEU A 11 -3.89 6.93 -14.95
N SER A 12 -4.83 7.79 -14.59
CA SER A 12 -4.93 9.12 -15.23
C SER A 12 -3.76 10.04 -14.84
N ARG A 13 -3.19 9.89 -13.65
CA ARG A 13 -2.15 10.77 -13.08
C ARG A 13 -0.82 10.09 -12.83
N CYS A 14 -0.75 8.76 -12.95
CA CYS A 14 0.43 7.98 -12.60
C CYS A 14 0.34 6.59 -13.22
N GLN A 15 1.39 5.81 -13.00
CA GLN A 15 1.39 4.38 -13.31
C GLN A 15 1.76 3.61 -12.04
N VAL A 16 1.14 2.44 -11.85
CA VAL A 16 1.54 1.44 -10.86
C VAL A 16 2.13 0.27 -11.61
N ARG A 17 3.33 -0.16 -11.24
CA ARG A 17 4.02 -1.27 -11.90
C ARG A 17 4.91 -2.05 -10.93
N SER A 18 5.44 -3.17 -11.42
CA SER A 18 6.51 -3.89 -10.73
C SER A 18 7.73 -2.99 -10.51
N TRP A 19 8.44 -3.22 -9.40
CA TRP A 19 9.70 -2.54 -9.10
C TRP A 19 10.79 -2.87 -10.13
N ARG A 20 11.73 -1.95 -10.31
CA ARG A 20 12.96 -2.13 -11.10
C ARG A 20 14.16 -1.69 -10.27
N GLU A 21 15.31 -2.31 -10.45
CA GLU A 21 16.53 -1.90 -9.74
C GLU A 21 16.90 -0.43 -9.99
N THR A 22 16.57 0.07 -11.17
CA THR A 22 16.78 1.47 -11.56
C THR A 22 15.95 2.48 -10.76
N ASP A 23 14.92 2.04 -10.05
CA ASP A 23 14.07 2.90 -9.22
C ASP A 23 14.75 3.36 -7.92
N ALA A 24 15.88 2.73 -7.53
CA ALA A 24 16.48 2.89 -6.21
C ALA A 24 16.83 4.34 -5.85
N HIS A 25 17.39 5.10 -6.78
CA HIS A 25 17.76 6.51 -6.53
C HIS A 25 16.53 7.40 -6.31
N SER A 26 15.53 7.27 -7.17
CA SER A 26 14.28 8.03 -7.03
C SER A 26 13.54 7.65 -5.77
N LEU A 27 13.45 6.35 -5.47
CA LEU A 27 12.86 5.84 -4.23
C LEU A 27 13.54 6.47 -3.01
N ALA A 28 14.87 6.38 -2.89
CA ALA A 28 15.60 6.92 -1.75
C ALA A 28 15.39 8.43 -1.57
N SER A 29 15.37 9.19 -2.66
CA SER A 29 15.16 10.64 -2.64
C SER A 29 13.79 11.03 -2.05
N HIS A 30 12.71 10.33 -2.44
CA HIS A 30 11.37 10.62 -1.95
C HIS A 30 11.07 10.00 -0.58
N ALA A 31 11.68 8.84 -0.29
CA ALA A 31 11.50 8.12 0.96
C ALA A 31 12.21 8.80 2.14
N ASN A 32 13.36 9.45 1.91
CA ASN A 32 14.12 10.14 2.95
C ASN A 32 13.46 11.46 3.37
N ASN A 33 12.28 11.35 3.92
CA ASN A 33 11.47 12.47 4.36
C ASN A 33 10.76 12.13 5.68
N ARG A 34 11.02 12.91 6.75
CA ARG A 34 10.42 12.68 8.07
C ARG A 34 8.89 12.77 8.05
N ARG A 35 8.30 13.62 7.20
CA ARG A 35 6.84 13.74 7.09
C ARG A 35 6.19 12.52 6.43
N VAL A 36 6.93 11.80 5.62
CA VAL A 36 6.55 10.48 5.10
C VAL A 36 6.73 9.43 6.20
N TRP A 37 7.95 9.35 6.76
CA TRP A 37 8.32 8.33 7.76
C TRP A 37 7.41 8.30 8.98
N ILE A 38 6.99 9.46 9.50
CA ILE A 38 6.18 9.53 10.73
C ILE A 38 4.84 8.80 10.60
N ASN A 39 4.36 8.57 9.38
CA ASN A 39 3.10 7.89 9.08
C ASN A 39 3.29 6.40 8.72
N LEU A 40 4.51 5.89 8.74
CA LEU A 40 4.84 4.52 8.35
C LEU A 40 5.38 3.71 9.53
N ARG A 41 5.42 2.40 9.38
CA ARG A 41 6.02 1.49 10.37
C ARG A 41 7.54 1.67 10.41
N ASP A 42 8.17 1.32 11.53
CA ASP A 42 9.64 1.47 11.71
C ASP A 42 10.48 0.55 10.82
N ALA A 43 9.87 -0.48 10.22
CA ALA A 43 10.49 -1.23 9.12
C ALA A 43 10.84 -0.36 7.91
N PHE A 44 10.23 0.82 7.78
CA PHE A 44 10.63 1.87 6.86
C PHE A 44 11.58 2.82 7.62
N PRO A 45 12.89 2.80 7.36
CA PRO A 45 13.86 3.51 8.18
C PRO A 45 13.83 5.03 7.97
N HIS A 46 14.39 5.75 8.94
CA HIS A 46 14.70 7.18 8.80
C HIS A 46 15.98 7.52 9.60
N PRO A 47 17.01 8.09 8.98
CA PRO A 47 17.12 8.45 7.55
C PRO A 47 16.98 7.25 6.61
N TYR A 48 16.51 7.49 5.38
CA TYR A 48 16.34 6.48 4.35
C TYR A 48 17.48 6.57 3.34
N ALA A 49 18.36 5.58 3.32
CA ALA A 49 19.53 5.55 2.47
C ALA A 49 19.27 4.81 1.13
N LEU A 50 20.19 5.01 0.18
CA LEU A 50 20.14 4.30 -1.11
C LEU A 50 20.21 2.77 -0.93
N ASP A 51 20.97 2.29 0.04
CA ASP A 51 21.10 0.84 0.30
C ASP A 51 19.80 0.25 0.88
N ASP A 52 19.03 1.04 1.65
CA ASP A 52 17.68 0.64 2.08
C ASP A 52 16.76 0.47 0.87
N ALA A 53 16.80 1.44 -0.08
CA ALA A 53 16.05 1.36 -1.32
C ALA A 53 16.39 0.11 -2.14
N ARG A 54 17.68 -0.17 -2.32
CA ARG A 54 18.16 -1.37 -3.03
C ARG A 54 17.71 -2.66 -2.35
N ALA A 55 17.82 -2.72 -1.02
CA ALA A 55 17.41 -3.89 -0.24
C ALA A 55 15.90 -4.13 -0.36
N PHE A 56 15.09 -3.06 -0.23
CA PHE A 56 13.65 -3.13 -0.38
C PHE A 56 13.23 -3.58 -1.78
N ILE A 57 13.84 -3.03 -2.84
CA ILE A 57 13.54 -3.40 -4.22
C ILE A 57 13.89 -4.86 -4.48
N ARG A 58 15.08 -5.33 -4.06
CA ARG A 58 15.47 -6.74 -4.20
C ARG A 58 14.48 -7.68 -3.50
N ALA A 59 14.08 -7.35 -2.27
CA ALA A 59 13.08 -8.13 -1.53
C ALA A 59 11.71 -8.13 -2.21
N SER A 60 11.33 -7.01 -2.85
CA SER A 60 10.06 -6.91 -3.58
C SER A 60 10.08 -7.73 -4.87
N LEU A 61 11.21 -7.73 -5.60
CA LEU A 61 11.39 -8.52 -6.82
C LEU A 61 11.48 -10.03 -6.56
N ALA A 62 11.92 -10.44 -5.37
CA ALA A 62 12.02 -11.85 -4.98
C ALA A 62 10.70 -12.39 -4.39
N ALA A 63 9.74 -11.54 -4.06
CA ALA A 63 8.49 -11.96 -3.43
C ALA A 63 7.57 -12.67 -4.43
N VAL A 64 7.01 -13.82 -4.01
CA VAL A 64 6.01 -14.58 -4.76
C VAL A 64 4.88 -14.96 -3.79
N PRO A 65 3.64 -14.55 -4.08
CA PRO A 65 3.20 -13.72 -5.21
C PRO A 65 3.70 -12.27 -5.11
N GLU A 66 3.70 -11.55 -6.25
CA GLU A 66 4.01 -10.13 -6.28
C GLU A 66 2.87 -9.32 -5.62
N THR A 67 3.18 -8.66 -4.52
CA THR A 67 2.22 -7.86 -3.75
C THR A 67 2.72 -6.44 -3.45
N ARG A 68 3.87 -6.03 -4.02
CA ARG A 68 4.49 -4.73 -3.78
C ARG A 68 4.80 -4.04 -5.08
N PHE A 69 4.27 -2.85 -5.28
CA PHE A 69 4.33 -2.10 -6.53
C PHE A 69 4.91 -0.70 -6.30
N VAL A 70 5.56 -0.19 -7.34
CA VAL A 70 5.99 1.21 -7.39
C VAL A 70 4.90 2.08 -7.99
N ILE A 71 4.78 3.30 -7.47
CA ILE A 71 3.98 4.38 -8.05
C ILE A 71 4.93 5.28 -8.80
N THR A 72 4.70 5.50 -10.09
CA THR A 72 5.54 6.36 -10.92
C THR A 72 4.74 7.52 -11.51
N VAL A 73 5.40 8.69 -11.57
CA VAL A 73 4.95 9.87 -12.30
C VAL A 73 6.09 10.28 -13.19
N ASP A 74 5.85 10.48 -14.47
CA ASP A 74 6.88 10.78 -15.49
C ASP A 74 8.07 9.81 -15.39
N GLU A 75 7.78 8.51 -15.31
CA GLU A 75 8.72 7.39 -15.14
C GLU A 75 9.52 7.38 -13.82
N ALA A 76 9.48 8.43 -13.00
CA ALA A 76 10.16 8.48 -11.71
C ALA A 76 9.36 7.73 -10.63
N ALA A 77 10.05 6.93 -9.81
CA ALA A 77 9.47 6.25 -8.66
C ALA A 77 9.21 7.26 -7.53
N VAL A 78 7.95 7.58 -7.28
CA VAL A 78 7.55 8.64 -6.34
C VAL A 78 6.83 8.11 -5.09
N GLY A 79 6.58 6.81 -5.03
CA GLY A 79 5.89 6.17 -3.91
C GLY A 79 5.81 4.66 -4.07
N GLY A 80 5.17 4.03 -3.13
CA GLY A 80 4.93 2.59 -3.15
C GLY A 80 3.58 2.23 -2.56
N ILE A 81 3.03 1.13 -3.03
CA ILE A 81 1.83 0.51 -2.52
C ILE A 81 2.02 -1.01 -2.52
N GLY A 82 1.44 -1.66 -1.53
CA GLY A 82 1.46 -3.12 -1.47
C GLY A 82 0.46 -3.64 -0.46
N PHE A 83 0.26 -4.94 -0.49
CA PHE A 83 -0.60 -5.61 0.47
C PHE A 83 0.07 -6.87 0.99
N GLN A 84 -0.24 -7.19 2.23
CA GLN A 84 0.19 -8.42 2.89
C GLN A 84 -1.00 -9.36 2.94
N LEU A 85 -0.88 -10.48 2.24
CA LEU A 85 -1.85 -11.57 2.31
C LEU A 85 -1.75 -12.25 3.68
N HIS A 86 -2.89 -12.62 4.21
CA HIS A 86 -2.96 -13.52 5.37
C HIS A 86 -3.06 -14.98 4.90
N ASP A 87 -2.90 -15.89 5.82
CA ASP A 87 -2.98 -17.32 5.59
C ASP A 87 -4.07 -17.96 6.47
N ASP A 88 -4.16 -19.27 6.43
CA ASP A 88 -5.08 -20.09 7.21
C ASP A 88 -6.53 -19.61 7.12
N VAL A 89 -7.18 -19.36 8.23
CA VAL A 89 -8.60 -18.93 8.29
C VAL A 89 -8.80 -17.51 7.82
N GLU A 90 -7.75 -16.69 7.87
CA GLU A 90 -7.75 -15.28 7.44
C GLU A 90 -7.33 -15.06 5.97
N ARG A 91 -7.11 -16.15 5.21
CA ARG A 91 -6.65 -16.09 3.82
C ARG A 91 -7.52 -15.27 2.86
N VAL A 92 -8.72 -14.91 3.28
CA VAL A 92 -9.65 -14.04 2.54
C VAL A 92 -9.38 -12.56 2.78
N SER A 93 -8.38 -12.22 3.58
CA SER A 93 -8.04 -10.85 4.01
C SER A 93 -6.63 -10.47 3.62
N ALA A 94 -6.41 -9.17 3.40
CA ALA A 94 -5.08 -8.59 3.24
C ALA A 94 -4.98 -7.22 3.90
N GLU A 95 -3.79 -6.90 4.44
CA GLU A 95 -3.47 -5.57 4.94
C GLU A 95 -2.81 -4.73 3.85
N MET A 96 -3.40 -3.58 3.52
CA MET A 96 -2.90 -2.61 2.54
C MET A 96 -1.99 -1.59 3.19
N GLY A 97 -0.82 -1.35 2.60
CA GLY A 97 0.10 -0.30 2.98
C GLY A 97 0.54 0.53 1.79
N TYR A 98 0.70 1.84 1.96
CA TYR A 98 1.12 2.74 0.90
C TYR A 98 1.79 4.00 1.44
N TRP A 99 2.58 4.64 0.59
CA TRP A 99 3.16 5.94 0.83
C TRP A 99 3.41 6.67 -0.49
N LEU A 100 3.52 7.98 -0.44
CA LEU A 100 3.78 8.84 -1.58
C LEU A 100 4.73 9.96 -1.15
N GLY A 101 5.67 10.32 -2.01
CA GLY A 101 6.56 11.45 -1.81
C GLY A 101 5.77 12.74 -1.59
N GLU A 102 6.21 13.57 -0.64
CA GLU A 102 5.51 14.78 -0.20
C GLU A 102 5.14 15.73 -1.35
N ALA A 103 6.03 15.88 -2.33
CA ALA A 103 5.81 16.73 -3.50
C ALA A 103 4.59 16.33 -4.36
N PHE A 104 4.07 15.13 -4.16
CA PHE A 104 2.96 14.56 -4.94
C PHE A 104 1.64 14.51 -4.14
N TRP A 105 1.64 14.95 -2.88
CA TRP A 105 0.44 14.98 -2.05
C TRP A 105 -0.61 15.96 -2.59
N GLY A 106 -1.88 15.70 -2.26
CA GLY A 106 -2.99 16.57 -2.63
C GLY A 106 -3.41 16.52 -4.10
N ARG A 107 -2.76 15.71 -4.93
CA ARG A 107 -3.03 15.62 -6.38
C ARG A 107 -4.00 14.50 -6.78
N GLY A 108 -4.58 13.78 -5.82
CA GLY A 108 -5.51 12.67 -6.08
C GLY A 108 -4.84 11.36 -6.52
N ILE A 109 -3.51 11.33 -6.66
CA ILE A 109 -2.75 10.16 -7.12
C ILE A 109 -3.03 8.95 -6.22
N MET A 110 -2.89 9.09 -4.90
CA MET A 110 -3.07 7.96 -3.99
C MET A 110 -4.49 7.41 -3.99
N THR A 111 -5.50 8.23 -4.24
CA THR A 111 -6.89 7.78 -4.36
C THR A 111 -7.08 6.86 -5.56
N GLU A 112 -6.54 7.22 -6.74
CA GLU A 112 -6.59 6.36 -7.93
C GLU A 112 -5.79 5.07 -7.73
N VAL A 113 -4.59 5.18 -7.17
CA VAL A 113 -3.69 4.05 -6.92
C VAL A 113 -4.33 3.06 -5.95
N LEU A 114 -4.85 3.54 -4.83
CA LEU A 114 -5.48 2.69 -3.81
C LEU A 114 -6.70 1.96 -4.39
N ALA A 115 -7.56 2.65 -5.14
CA ALA A 115 -8.72 2.05 -5.79
C ALA A 115 -8.30 0.92 -6.76
N ALA A 116 -7.33 1.19 -7.62
CA ALA A 116 -6.86 0.23 -8.61
C ALA A 116 -6.20 -1.01 -7.98
N VAL A 117 -5.32 -0.80 -6.98
CA VAL A 117 -4.60 -1.90 -6.33
C VAL A 117 -5.51 -2.70 -5.40
N THR A 118 -6.48 -2.07 -4.73
CA THR A 118 -7.50 -2.79 -3.95
C THR A 118 -8.32 -3.72 -4.85
N ALA A 119 -8.82 -3.22 -5.98
CA ALA A 119 -9.57 -4.03 -6.94
C ALA A 119 -8.71 -5.17 -7.54
N TYR A 120 -7.43 -4.89 -7.82
CA TYR A 120 -6.48 -5.90 -8.26
C TYR A 120 -6.30 -7.00 -7.20
N ALA A 121 -6.00 -6.63 -5.96
CA ALA A 121 -5.76 -7.55 -4.86
C ALA A 121 -6.98 -8.47 -4.62
N MET A 122 -8.17 -7.88 -4.53
CA MET A 122 -9.41 -8.61 -4.31
C MET A 122 -9.67 -9.64 -5.42
N ARG A 123 -9.54 -9.22 -6.69
CA ARG A 123 -9.81 -10.09 -7.83
C ARG A 123 -8.76 -11.18 -8.00
N THR A 124 -7.48 -10.85 -7.84
CA THR A 124 -6.37 -11.76 -8.13
C THR A 124 -6.17 -12.81 -7.02
N HIS A 125 -6.51 -12.46 -5.79
CA HIS A 125 -6.32 -13.31 -4.62
C HIS A 125 -7.64 -13.75 -3.96
N GLU A 126 -8.78 -13.53 -4.63
CA GLU A 126 -10.12 -13.92 -4.14
C GLU A 126 -10.41 -13.41 -2.72
N LEU A 127 -9.96 -12.15 -2.43
CA LEU A 127 -10.14 -11.55 -1.12
C LEU A 127 -11.56 -10.99 -0.99
N THR A 128 -12.16 -11.19 0.18
CA THR A 128 -13.43 -10.55 0.56
C THR A 128 -13.21 -9.31 1.41
N ARG A 129 -11.97 -9.11 1.92
CA ARG A 129 -11.62 -8.01 2.82
C ARG A 129 -10.22 -7.47 2.52
N VAL A 130 -10.10 -6.17 2.35
CA VAL A 130 -8.82 -5.45 2.39
C VAL A 130 -8.91 -4.36 3.44
N TYR A 131 -7.94 -4.28 4.34
CA TYR A 131 -7.95 -3.29 5.41
C TYR A 131 -6.63 -2.52 5.48
N ALA A 132 -6.65 -1.36 6.11
CA ALA A 132 -5.50 -0.51 6.38
C ALA A 132 -5.57 0.04 7.81
N VAL A 133 -4.40 0.29 8.41
CA VAL A 133 -4.30 0.70 9.81
C VAL A 133 -3.48 1.99 9.94
N PRO A 134 -4.02 3.15 9.51
CA PRO A 134 -3.36 4.44 9.68
C PRO A 134 -3.27 4.86 11.15
N TYR A 135 -2.23 5.63 11.51
CA TYR A 135 -2.17 6.28 12.81
C TYR A 135 -3.26 7.34 12.95
N GLN A 136 -3.72 7.58 14.18
CA GLN A 136 -4.83 8.49 14.50
C GLN A 136 -4.67 9.92 13.96
N TRP A 137 -3.43 10.38 13.74
CA TRP A 137 -3.16 11.73 13.18
C TRP A 137 -3.12 11.76 11.66
N SER A 138 -3.15 10.61 10.97
CA SER A 138 -3.02 10.51 9.52
C SER A 138 -4.32 10.87 8.79
N ALA A 139 -4.89 12.04 9.05
CA ALA A 139 -6.18 12.45 8.48
C ALA A 139 -6.19 12.42 6.93
N ALA A 140 -5.05 12.66 6.29
CA ALA A 140 -4.94 12.57 4.83
C ALA A 140 -5.12 11.12 4.34
N SER A 141 -4.52 10.14 5.03
CA SER A 141 -4.69 8.71 4.72
C SER A 141 -6.15 8.28 4.96
N CYS A 142 -6.77 8.68 6.07
CA CYS A 142 -8.17 8.38 6.34
C CYS A 142 -9.08 8.88 5.22
N ARG A 143 -8.90 10.14 4.77
CA ARG A 143 -9.68 10.68 3.64
C ARG A 143 -9.46 9.93 2.32
N VAL A 144 -8.26 9.44 2.05
CA VAL A 144 -8.00 8.61 0.86
C VAL A 144 -8.74 7.30 0.96
N LEU A 145 -8.69 6.62 2.11
CA LEU A 145 -9.40 5.37 2.38
C LEU A 145 -10.92 5.55 2.21
N GLU A 146 -11.50 6.57 2.83
CA GLU A 146 -12.92 6.88 2.74
C GLU A 146 -13.38 7.15 1.29
N LYS A 147 -12.59 7.90 0.51
CA LYS A 147 -12.89 8.16 -0.91
C LYS A 147 -12.90 6.91 -1.78
N VAL A 148 -12.17 5.89 -1.40
CA VAL A 148 -12.13 4.59 -2.12
C VAL A 148 -13.21 3.64 -1.62
N GLY A 149 -13.92 3.99 -0.54
CA GLY A 149 -15.01 3.18 -0.01
C GLY A 149 -14.65 2.33 1.20
N TYR A 150 -13.45 2.53 1.78
CA TYR A 150 -13.13 1.93 3.06
C TYR A 150 -13.95 2.59 4.18
N VAL A 151 -14.44 1.77 5.09
CA VAL A 151 -15.21 2.20 6.26
C VAL A 151 -14.35 2.06 7.52
N CYS A 152 -14.40 3.06 8.39
CA CYS A 152 -13.75 2.99 9.69
C CYS A 152 -14.53 2.01 10.61
N GLU A 153 -13.90 0.91 10.96
CA GLU A 153 -14.49 -0.12 11.82
C GLU A 153 -14.16 0.08 13.30
N GLY A 154 -13.12 0.88 13.60
CA GLY A 154 -12.80 1.13 14.99
C GLY A 154 -11.49 1.86 15.24
N ARG A 155 -11.28 2.22 16.51
CA ARG A 155 -10.05 2.80 17.04
C ARG A 155 -9.35 1.79 17.93
N MET A 156 -8.15 1.43 17.54
CA MET A 156 -7.25 0.55 18.27
C MET A 156 -6.44 1.41 19.25
N ARG A 157 -6.89 1.49 20.49
CA ARG A 157 -6.25 2.37 21.50
C ARG A 157 -4.91 1.80 21.94
N ARG A 158 -3.88 2.67 21.98
CA ARG A 158 -2.52 2.38 22.46
C ARG A 158 -1.90 1.16 21.76
N SER A 159 -2.19 0.99 20.48
CA SER A 159 -1.86 -0.22 19.71
C SER A 159 -0.49 -0.19 19.05
N ALA A 160 0.20 0.96 19.04
CA ALA A 160 1.51 1.09 18.42
C ALA A 160 2.42 2.03 19.20
N ILE A 161 3.73 1.93 18.93
CA ILE A 161 4.72 2.92 19.34
C ILE A 161 5.25 3.56 18.06
N LYS A 162 5.22 4.89 17.99
CA LYS A 162 5.82 5.65 16.92
C LYS A 162 6.59 6.85 17.46
N ASP A 163 7.84 7.02 17.02
CA ASP A 163 8.71 8.12 17.47
C ASP A 163 8.78 8.21 19.02
N GLY A 164 8.90 7.05 19.68
CA GLY A 164 8.98 6.92 21.14
C GLY A 164 7.66 7.15 21.90
N ARG A 165 6.53 7.31 21.20
CA ARG A 165 5.21 7.57 21.82
C ARG A 165 4.26 6.41 21.56
N VAL A 166 3.52 6.02 22.61
CA VAL A 166 2.39 5.09 22.46
C VAL A 166 1.23 5.83 21.82
N VAL A 167 0.69 5.28 20.76
CA VAL A 167 -0.28 5.93 19.87
C VAL A 167 -1.44 5.00 19.53
N ASP A 168 -2.54 5.60 19.12
CA ASP A 168 -3.68 4.86 18.62
C ASP A 168 -3.60 4.71 17.10
N GLN A 169 -4.23 3.66 16.60
CA GLN A 169 -4.44 3.43 15.17
C GLN A 169 -5.93 3.37 14.88
N LEU A 170 -6.30 3.60 13.63
CA LEU A 170 -7.67 3.45 13.14
C LEU A 170 -7.70 2.24 12.21
N LEU A 171 -8.74 1.41 12.32
CA LEU A 171 -8.95 0.27 11.44
C LEU A 171 -9.96 0.66 10.37
N TYR A 172 -9.52 0.70 9.12
CA TYR A 172 -10.35 0.94 7.95
C TYR A 172 -10.40 -0.33 7.11
N ALA A 173 -11.58 -0.72 6.63
CA ALA A 173 -11.72 -1.88 5.77
C ALA A 173 -12.66 -1.61 4.60
N LEU A 174 -12.36 -2.24 3.47
CA LEU A 174 -13.25 -2.43 2.34
C LEU A 174 -13.60 -3.92 2.28
N VAL A 175 -14.89 -4.21 2.37
CA VAL A 175 -15.43 -5.56 2.38
C VAL A 175 -16.34 -5.73 1.18
N VAL A 176 -16.25 -6.86 0.50
CA VAL A 176 -17.19 -7.27 -0.54
C VAL A 176 -17.86 -8.55 -0.08
N ASP A 177 -19.17 -8.62 -0.19
CA ASP A 177 -19.87 -9.88 0.01
C ASP A 177 -19.45 -10.86 -1.09
N PRO A 178 -19.07 -12.08 -0.75
CA PRO A 178 -18.88 -13.11 -1.77
C PRO A 178 -20.20 -13.21 -2.51
N ASP A 179 -20.17 -13.15 -3.84
CA ASP A 179 -21.35 -13.18 -4.68
C ASP A 179 -22.35 -14.22 -4.17
N VAL A 180 -23.45 -13.75 -3.60
CA VAL A 180 -24.68 -14.51 -3.40
C VAL A 180 -25.37 -14.55 -4.76
N GLY A 181 -24.71 -15.16 -5.73
CA GLY A 181 -25.22 -15.09 -7.08
C GLY A 181 -24.56 -16.04 -8.06
N THR A 182 -24.89 -17.29 -7.96
CA THR A 182 -25.58 -18.00 -9.07
C THR A 182 -26.03 -19.34 -8.49
N GLY A 183 -27.32 -19.43 -8.24
CA GLY A 183 -27.98 -20.67 -7.93
C GLY A 183 -27.65 -21.71 -9.01
N ARG A 184 -26.98 -22.77 -8.61
CA ARG A 184 -27.05 -23.99 -9.39
C ARG A 184 -28.43 -24.60 -9.16
N SER A 185 -29.31 -24.42 -10.14
CA SER A 185 -30.46 -25.27 -10.34
C SER A 185 -30.00 -26.59 -10.88
#